data_99fb182580e4fc963e368dd26f84528a
#
_entry.id   99fb182580e4fc963e368dd26f84528a
#
_cell.length_a   1.000
_cell.length_b   1.000
_cell.length_c   1.000
_cell.angle_alpha   90.00
_cell.angle_beta   90.00
_cell.angle_gamma   90.00
#
_symmetry.space_group_name_H-M   'P 1'
#
loop_
_entity.id
_entity.type
_entity.pdbx_description
1 polymer ?
#
loop_
_entity_poly.entity_id
_entity_poly.type
_entity_poly.pdbx_seq_one_letter_code
_entity_poly.pdbx_strand_id
1 'polypeptide(L)'
;PKTLKDTLKNFRDGLKGQRVTTEHLRQAARMVDESDEGKAYKQNVSKLVQKRKEAEQRIKELKDNYAAEMSRVKEEENNAARDDPKVVEAKRKESELSSKDDQVTRALNEKYPGVYDASDIYDAKQRAAYLRDKAKADEVHQEWQSAQQEVFDRQFDAVKPFKERRMRLVQQLNDELSKQASAKREAVKQTAEEAKKLFSSFNTLTPGTADEIARKIRGNATIETKKQMAAAMQCYPQAMTDKFFGEYELGRTVKRGYCNSNFGEIRLSANDYDSSKDGINLGLERTASHETAHAMEELFPKLRDMEEAYYKERTQGEKSVRLSKLLPGSGYGRDEVTRPDHFFNPYVGKDYSHDGKNAKPHFEIMSMGMEYMIHEPEVFDKDPDTRNFILGVLATGGFE
;
A
#
# COMPACT_ATOMS: atom_id res chain seq x y z
N PRO A 1 -4.64 -38.07 -25.92
CA PRO A 1 -4.02 -36.78 -26.06
C PRO A 1 -2.83 -36.69 -25.12
N LYS A 2 -1.66 -36.23 -25.62
CA LYS A 2 -0.48 -36.02 -24.78
C LYS A 2 -0.81 -34.88 -23.81
N THR A 3 -0.53 -35.06 -22.51
CA THR A 3 -0.68 -34.02 -21.52
C THR A 3 0.35 -32.90 -21.75
N LEU A 4 0.12 -31.66 -21.24
CA LEU A 4 1.11 -30.59 -21.27
C LEU A 4 2.44 -31.07 -20.66
N LYS A 5 2.36 -31.80 -19.55
CA LYS A 5 3.52 -32.35 -18.86
C LYS A 5 4.33 -33.30 -19.78
N ASP A 6 3.66 -34.18 -20.53
CA ASP A 6 4.32 -35.07 -21.45
C ASP A 6 4.94 -34.32 -22.64
N THR A 7 4.25 -33.31 -23.15
CA THR A 7 4.74 -32.46 -24.23
C THR A 7 6.03 -31.76 -23.86
N LEU A 8 6.03 -31.10 -22.70
CA LEU A 8 7.20 -30.37 -22.17
C LEU A 8 8.32 -31.33 -21.74
N LYS A 9 7.98 -32.54 -21.24
CA LYS A 9 8.99 -33.56 -20.96
C LYS A 9 9.72 -33.95 -22.24
N ASN A 10 9.00 -34.24 -23.31
CA ASN A 10 9.61 -34.60 -24.60
C ASN A 10 10.48 -33.44 -25.14
N PHE A 11 10.04 -32.20 -24.97
CA PHE A 11 10.81 -31.02 -25.35
C PHE A 11 12.11 -30.93 -24.55
N ARG A 12 12.04 -31.06 -23.21
CA ARG A 12 13.23 -31.12 -22.35
C ARG A 12 14.18 -32.24 -22.69
N ASP A 13 13.65 -33.42 -22.94
CA ASP A 13 14.47 -34.58 -23.35
C ASP A 13 15.22 -34.34 -24.66
N GLY A 14 14.59 -33.60 -25.59
CA GLY A 14 15.23 -33.16 -26.84
C GLY A 14 16.34 -32.10 -26.64
N LEU A 15 16.33 -31.40 -25.54
CA LEU A 15 17.36 -30.39 -25.18
C LEU A 15 18.54 -30.98 -24.40
N LYS A 16 18.48 -32.27 -23.99
CA LYS A 16 19.57 -32.86 -23.21
C LYS A 16 20.90 -32.79 -23.97
N GLY A 17 21.93 -32.32 -23.28
CA GLY A 17 23.26 -32.09 -23.86
C GLY A 17 23.41 -30.82 -24.69
N GLN A 18 22.35 -30.02 -24.85
CA GLN A 18 22.39 -28.76 -25.54
C GLN A 18 22.34 -27.60 -24.51
N ARG A 19 22.90 -26.43 -24.87
CA ARG A 19 22.71 -25.21 -24.12
C ARG A 19 21.30 -24.68 -24.36
N VAL A 20 20.52 -24.48 -23.30
CA VAL A 20 19.21 -23.84 -23.41
C VAL A 20 19.40 -22.37 -23.81
N THR A 21 18.69 -21.93 -24.84
CA THR A 21 18.72 -20.55 -25.36
C THR A 21 17.42 -19.83 -25.05
N THR A 22 17.42 -18.49 -25.17
CA THR A 22 16.21 -17.66 -25.03
C THR A 22 15.10 -18.07 -26.00
N GLU A 23 15.45 -18.53 -27.20
CA GLU A 23 14.47 -19.05 -28.17
C GLU A 23 13.83 -20.39 -27.72
N HIS A 24 14.59 -21.28 -27.09
CA HIS A 24 14.01 -22.48 -26.45
C HIS A 24 13.02 -22.13 -25.36
N LEU A 25 13.30 -21.07 -24.57
CA LEU A 25 12.37 -20.57 -23.54
C LEU A 25 11.08 -20.04 -24.16
N ARG A 26 11.19 -19.23 -25.22
CA ARG A 26 10.03 -18.71 -25.98
C ARG A 26 9.18 -19.84 -26.56
N GLN A 27 9.84 -20.87 -27.11
CA GLN A 27 9.17 -22.05 -27.66
C GLN A 27 8.40 -22.83 -26.58
N ALA A 28 9.02 -23.08 -25.42
CA ALA A 28 8.34 -23.74 -24.31
C ALA A 28 7.15 -22.90 -23.78
N ALA A 29 7.30 -21.58 -23.69
CA ALA A 29 6.20 -20.70 -23.31
C ALA A 29 5.03 -20.78 -24.30
N ARG A 30 5.29 -20.81 -25.60
CA ARG A 30 4.25 -21.01 -26.62
C ARG A 30 3.52 -22.36 -26.44
N MET A 31 4.25 -23.46 -26.17
CA MET A 31 3.63 -24.75 -25.87
C MET A 31 2.68 -24.71 -24.68
N VAL A 32 3.06 -24.01 -23.62
CA VAL A 32 2.19 -23.78 -22.45
C VAL A 32 0.96 -22.97 -22.85
N ASP A 33 1.13 -21.88 -23.57
CA ASP A 33 0.06 -20.98 -23.97
C ASP A 33 -0.98 -21.62 -24.92
N GLU A 34 -0.54 -22.53 -25.75
CA GLU A 34 -1.39 -23.27 -26.72
C GLU A 34 -2.11 -24.45 -26.07
N SER A 35 -1.68 -24.90 -24.90
CA SER A 35 -2.31 -25.99 -24.16
C SER A 35 -3.70 -25.59 -23.62
N ASP A 36 -4.50 -26.61 -23.26
CA ASP A 36 -5.80 -26.38 -22.64
C ASP A 36 -5.64 -25.72 -21.26
N GLU A 37 -4.60 -26.09 -20.53
CA GLU A 37 -4.26 -25.49 -19.23
C GLU A 37 -3.88 -24.01 -19.36
N GLY A 38 -3.06 -23.65 -20.36
CA GLY A 38 -2.66 -22.26 -20.62
C GLY A 38 -3.84 -21.40 -21.06
N LYS A 39 -4.72 -21.91 -21.90
CA LYS A 39 -5.95 -21.23 -22.33
C LYS A 39 -6.91 -21.02 -21.15
N ALA A 40 -7.11 -22.04 -20.32
CA ALA A 40 -7.95 -21.96 -19.13
C ALA A 40 -7.39 -20.90 -18.14
N TYR A 41 -6.08 -20.91 -17.90
CA TYR A 41 -5.40 -19.89 -17.09
C TYR A 41 -5.67 -18.49 -17.60
N LYS A 42 -5.44 -18.22 -18.89
CA LYS A 42 -5.67 -16.89 -19.47
C LYS A 42 -7.11 -16.42 -19.29
N GLN A 43 -8.07 -17.32 -19.52
CA GLN A 43 -9.49 -17.00 -19.37
C GLN A 43 -9.86 -16.68 -17.91
N ASN A 44 -9.40 -17.50 -16.96
CA ASN A 44 -9.71 -17.34 -15.54
C ASN A 44 -9.06 -16.06 -14.98
N VAL A 45 -7.78 -15.85 -15.29
CA VAL A 45 -7.03 -14.67 -14.86
C VAL A 45 -7.64 -13.38 -15.42
N SER A 46 -8.06 -13.36 -16.68
CA SER A 46 -8.72 -12.19 -17.26
C SER A 46 -9.96 -11.77 -16.47
N LYS A 47 -10.78 -12.72 -16.03
CA LYS A 47 -11.97 -12.46 -15.18
C LYS A 47 -11.56 -11.91 -13.80
N LEU A 48 -10.50 -12.44 -13.20
CA LEU A 48 -10.01 -12.01 -11.88
C LEU A 48 -9.39 -10.61 -11.95
N VAL A 49 -8.63 -10.32 -12.98
CA VAL A 49 -8.08 -8.99 -13.25
C VAL A 49 -9.20 -7.96 -13.42
N GLN A 50 -10.27 -8.33 -14.15
CA GLN A 50 -11.43 -7.45 -14.29
C GLN A 50 -12.10 -7.16 -12.94
N LYS A 51 -12.36 -8.19 -12.12
CA LYS A 51 -12.91 -8.02 -10.77
C LYS A 51 -12.05 -7.11 -9.90
N ARG A 52 -10.72 -7.26 -9.97
CA ARG A 52 -9.79 -6.41 -9.23
C ARG A 52 -9.88 -4.96 -9.68
N LYS A 53 -9.85 -4.70 -11.00
CA LYS A 53 -9.98 -3.36 -11.56
C LYS A 53 -11.31 -2.69 -11.20
N GLU A 54 -12.40 -3.44 -11.20
CA GLU A 54 -13.70 -2.95 -10.75
C GLU A 54 -13.68 -2.53 -9.27
N ALA A 55 -13.07 -3.34 -8.39
CA ALA A 55 -12.91 -2.99 -6.98
C ALA A 55 -12.02 -1.74 -6.80
N GLU A 56 -10.92 -1.62 -7.54
CA GLU A 56 -10.03 -0.45 -7.54
C GLU A 56 -10.76 0.82 -8.00
N GLN A 57 -11.51 0.73 -9.08
CA GLN A 57 -12.32 1.84 -9.58
C GLN A 57 -13.37 2.26 -8.56
N ARG A 58 -14.04 1.29 -7.93
CA ARG A 58 -15.03 1.57 -6.89
C ARG A 58 -14.43 2.24 -5.66
N ILE A 59 -13.24 1.82 -5.22
CA ILE A 59 -12.50 2.48 -4.14
C ILE A 59 -12.24 3.95 -4.48
N LYS A 60 -11.81 4.24 -5.70
CA LYS A 60 -11.57 5.61 -6.15
C LYS A 60 -12.85 6.44 -6.11
N GLU A 61 -13.93 5.95 -6.71
CA GLU A 61 -15.24 6.62 -6.72
C GLU A 61 -15.77 6.91 -5.31
N LEU A 62 -15.63 5.95 -4.39
CA LEU A 62 -16.04 6.12 -2.99
C LEU A 62 -15.26 7.25 -2.32
N LYS A 63 -13.95 7.33 -2.52
CA LYS A 63 -13.10 8.40 -1.97
C LYS A 63 -13.47 9.77 -2.55
N ASP A 64 -13.69 9.85 -3.86
CA ASP A 64 -14.04 11.09 -4.54
C ASP A 64 -15.44 11.59 -4.09
N ASN A 65 -16.43 10.70 -4.05
CA ASN A 65 -17.77 11.01 -3.59
C ASN A 65 -17.80 11.44 -2.12
N TYR A 66 -17.03 10.75 -1.26
CA TYR A 66 -16.90 11.12 0.14
C TYR A 66 -16.28 12.52 0.31
N ALA A 67 -15.23 12.84 -0.42
CA ALA A 67 -14.59 14.16 -0.36
C ALA A 67 -15.58 15.28 -0.73
N ALA A 68 -16.37 15.07 -1.78
CA ALA A 68 -17.39 16.02 -2.25
C ALA A 68 -18.50 16.20 -1.20
N GLU A 69 -19.03 15.10 -0.64
CA GLU A 69 -20.08 15.14 0.36
C GLU A 69 -19.59 15.74 1.69
N MET A 70 -18.38 15.41 2.11
CA MET A 70 -17.78 15.99 3.31
C MET A 70 -17.59 17.51 3.20
N SER A 71 -17.20 18.00 2.01
CA SER A 71 -17.09 19.45 1.76
C SER A 71 -18.44 20.15 1.86
N ARG A 72 -19.48 19.53 1.31
CA ARG A 72 -20.86 20.03 1.39
C ARG A 72 -21.35 20.11 2.85
N VAL A 73 -21.16 19.02 3.61
CA VAL A 73 -21.59 18.98 5.02
C VAL A 73 -20.85 20.01 5.86
N LYS A 74 -19.55 20.25 5.59
CA LYS A 74 -18.78 21.31 6.29
C LYS A 74 -19.29 22.71 5.96
N GLU A 75 -19.66 22.96 4.71
CA GLU A 75 -20.25 24.26 4.33
C GLU A 75 -21.59 24.48 5.01
N GLU A 76 -22.47 23.47 5.00
CA GLU A 76 -23.76 23.50 5.72
C GLU A 76 -23.58 23.72 7.24
N GLU A 77 -22.60 23.04 7.85
CA GLU A 77 -22.24 23.23 9.28
C GLU A 77 -21.80 24.67 9.57
N ASN A 78 -20.93 25.22 8.73
CA ASN A 78 -20.46 26.60 8.89
C ASN A 78 -21.61 27.62 8.74
N ASN A 79 -22.51 27.39 7.81
CA ASN A 79 -23.68 28.23 7.59
C ASN A 79 -24.64 28.13 8.79
N ALA A 80 -24.89 26.93 9.31
CA ALA A 80 -25.71 26.74 10.51
C ALA A 80 -25.13 27.44 11.75
N ALA A 81 -23.81 27.34 11.96
CA ALA A 81 -23.13 28.05 13.05
C ALA A 81 -23.21 29.56 12.95
N ARG A 82 -23.38 30.12 11.74
CA ARG A 82 -23.46 31.56 11.48
C ARG A 82 -24.88 32.06 11.41
N ASP A 83 -25.74 31.40 10.67
CA ASP A 83 -27.00 31.93 10.14
C ASP A 83 -28.25 31.28 10.77
N ASP A 84 -28.10 30.28 11.66
CA ASP A 84 -29.23 29.69 12.38
C ASP A 84 -29.97 30.82 13.14
N PRO A 85 -31.30 30.98 13.03
CA PRO A 85 -32.05 32.05 13.65
C PRO A 85 -31.85 32.15 15.19
N LYS A 86 -31.70 31.01 15.86
CA LYS A 86 -31.48 30.96 17.30
C LYS A 86 -30.06 31.44 17.68
N VAL A 87 -29.06 31.11 16.84
CA VAL A 87 -27.68 31.60 16.99
C VAL A 87 -27.63 33.09 16.74
N VAL A 88 -28.26 33.58 15.69
CA VAL A 88 -28.31 35.02 15.37
C VAL A 88 -28.96 35.82 16.52
N GLU A 89 -30.09 35.34 17.05
CA GLU A 89 -30.78 36.02 18.14
C GLU A 89 -29.95 36.00 19.45
N ALA A 90 -29.32 34.86 19.76
CA ALA A 90 -28.43 34.76 20.93
C ALA A 90 -27.25 35.75 20.82
N LYS A 91 -26.62 35.86 19.64
CA LYS A 91 -25.53 36.83 19.38
C LYS A 91 -26.00 38.27 19.50
N ARG A 92 -27.21 38.59 19.00
CA ARG A 92 -27.79 39.94 19.15
C ARG A 92 -27.94 40.28 20.62
N LYS A 93 -28.54 39.39 21.42
CA LYS A 93 -28.73 39.60 22.87
C LYS A 93 -27.39 39.74 23.61
N GLU A 94 -26.40 38.90 23.30
CA GLU A 94 -25.06 38.95 23.87
C GLU A 94 -24.40 40.30 23.56
N SER A 95 -24.47 40.79 22.32
CA SER A 95 -23.92 42.08 21.90
C SER A 95 -24.56 43.26 22.63
N GLU A 96 -25.89 43.21 22.81
CA GLU A 96 -26.63 44.25 23.59
C GLU A 96 -26.19 44.27 25.08
N LEU A 97 -26.02 43.09 25.69
CA LEU A 97 -25.58 42.96 27.07
C LEU A 97 -24.10 43.32 27.23
N SER A 98 -23.23 43.00 26.27
CA SER A 98 -21.84 43.45 26.24
C SER A 98 -21.73 44.97 26.26
N SER A 99 -22.51 45.65 25.40
CA SER A 99 -22.56 47.12 25.39
C SER A 99 -23.04 47.70 26.71
N LYS A 100 -24.01 47.07 27.37
CA LYS A 100 -24.54 47.48 28.67
C LYS A 100 -23.51 47.26 29.77
N ASP A 101 -22.81 46.12 29.78
CA ASP A 101 -21.72 45.81 30.71
C ASP A 101 -20.58 46.83 30.60
N ASP A 102 -20.15 47.16 29.40
CA ASP A 102 -19.15 48.20 29.14
C ASP A 102 -19.60 49.59 29.69
N GLN A 103 -20.88 49.93 29.49
CA GLN A 103 -21.42 51.20 29.97
C GLN A 103 -21.46 51.27 31.51
N VAL A 104 -21.95 50.22 32.18
CA VAL A 104 -22.05 50.23 33.67
C VAL A 104 -20.66 50.16 34.31
N THR A 105 -19.74 49.41 33.72
CA THR A 105 -18.34 49.32 34.16
C THR A 105 -17.64 50.66 34.02
N ARG A 106 -17.82 51.36 32.90
CA ARG A 106 -17.28 52.69 32.68
C ARG A 106 -17.87 53.72 33.69
N ALA A 107 -19.18 53.71 33.86
CA ALA A 107 -19.85 54.59 34.83
C ALA A 107 -19.39 54.34 36.27
N LEU A 108 -19.15 53.10 36.67
CA LEU A 108 -18.60 52.74 37.97
C LEU A 108 -17.18 53.30 38.14
N ASN A 109 -16.30 53.11 37.14
CA ASN A 109 -14.92 53.62 37.18
C ASN A 109 -14.83 55.16 37.17
N GLU A 110 -15.72 55.83 36.44
CA GLU A 110 -15.81 57.28 36.41
C GLU A 110 -16.29 57.84 37.75
N LYS A 111 -17.24 57.17 38.40
CA LYS A 111 -17.79 57.59 39.70
C LYS A 111 -16.83 57.31 40.86
N TYR A 112 -16.02 56.24 40.74
CA TYR A 112 -15.08 55.82 41.79
C TYR A 112 -13.66 55.62 41.20
N PRO A 113 -12.99 56.71 40.77
CA PRO A 113 -11.71 56.63 40.11
C PRO A 113 -10.63 56.12 41.07
N GLY A 114 -9.82 55.13 40.57
CA GLY A 114 -8.74 54.53 41.35
C GLY A 114 -9.17 53.53 42.43
N VAL A 115 -10.47 53.19 42.49
CA VAL A 115 -11.00 52.16 43.40
C VAL A 115 -11.05 50.82 42.66
N TYR A 116 -10.29 49.84 43.13
CA TYR A 116 -10.30 48.49 42.60
C TYR A 116 -11.09 47.52 43.47
N ASP A 117 -11.15 47.83 44.80
CA ASP A 117 -11.87 47.03 45.78
C ASP A 117 -12.54 47.94 46.83
N ALA A 118 -13.55 47.45 47.54
CA ALA A 118 -14.24 48.14 48.57
C ALA A 118 -13.32 48.57 49.74
N SER A 119 -12.22 47.91 49.98
CA SER A 119 -11.21 48.24 50.99
C SER A 119 -10.41 49.50 50.68
N ASP A 120 -10.41 49.94 49.40
CA ASP A 120 -9.77 51.19 48.97
C ASP A 120 -10.52 52.44 49.46
N ILE A 121 -11.76 52.26 49.94
CA ILE A 121 -12.62 53.36 50.41
C ILE A 121 -12.69 53.35 51.94
N TYR A 122 -12.11 54.39 52.58
CA TYR A 122 -12.09 54.52 54.04
C TYR A 122 -13.40 54.98 54.62
N ASP A 123 -14.14 55.82 53.90
CA ASP A 123 -15.43 56.30 54.36
C ASP A 123 -16.53 55.25 54.24
N ALA A 124 -17.16 54.92 55.35
CA ALA A 124 -18.15 53.83 55.42
C ALA A 124 -19.39 54.07 54.55
N LYS A 125 -19.82 55.38 54.44
CA LYS A 125 -21.00 55.74 53.64
C LYS A 125 -20.70 55.68 52.15
N GLN A 126 -19.51 56.12 51.72
CA GLN A 126 -19.03 55.99 50.35
C GLN A 126 -18.78 54.55 50.00
N ARG A 127 -18.20 53.71 50.87
CA ARG A 127 -17.99 52.28 50.69
C ARG A 127 -19.34 51.59 50.48
N ALA A 128 -20.37 51.91 51.30
CA ALA A 128 -21.69 51.29 51.11
C ALA A 128 -22.35 51.68 49.76
N ALA A 129 -22.11 52.95 49.32
CA ALA A 129 -22.59 53.41 48.01
C ALA A 129 -21.88 52.67 46.87
N TYR A 130 -20.54 52.52 46.92
CA TYR A 130 -19.75 51.73 45.95
C TYR A 130 -20.21 50.29 45.84
N LEU A 131 -20.39 49.61 46.99
CA LEU A 131 -20.85 48.23 47.02
C LEU A 131 -22.22 48.05 46.37
N ARG A 132 -23.15 48.97 46.53
CA ARG A 132 -24.46 48.95 45.88
C ARG A 132 -24.34 49.13 44.35
N ASP A 133 -23.51 50.07 43.92
CA ASP A 133 -23.32 50.35 42.50
C ASP A 133 -22.53 49.22 41.84
N LYS A 134 -21.53 48.68 42.54
CA LYS A 134 -20.78 47.47 42.08
C LYS A 134 -21.69 46.24 41.94
N ALA A 135 -22.60 46.02 42.95
CA ALA A 135 -23.52 44.89 42.88
C ALA A 135 -24.41 44.94 41.61
N LYS A 136 -24.86 46.14 41.21
CA LYS A 136 -25.61 46.31 39.93
C LYS A 136 -24.76 46.09 38.71
N ALA A 137 -23.50 46.52 38.72
CA ALA A 137 -22.58 46.25 37.63
C ALA A 137 -22.27 44.74 37.52
N ASP A 138 -22.04 44.07 38.66
CA ASP A 138 -21.80 42.62 38.72
C ASP A 138 -23.02 41.81 38.22
N GLU A 139 -24.26 42.28 38.46
CA GLU A 139 -25.47 41.65 37.93
C GLU A 139 -25.52 41.73 36.40
N VAL A 140 -25.23 42.88 35.81
CA VAL A 140 -25.16 43.05 34.34
C VAL A 140 -24.04 42.17 33.74
N HIS A 141 -22.90 42.13 34.42
CA HIS A 141 -21.79 41.25 34.00
C HIS A 141 -22.18 39.78 34.00
N GLN A 142 -22.89 39.31 35.02
CA GLN A 142 -23.39 37.92 35.05
C GLN A 142 -24.43 37.65 33.97
N GLU A 143 -25.32 38.62 33.66
CA GLU A 143 -26.27 38.50 32.56
C GLU A 143 -25.52 38.36 31.21
N TRP A 144 -24.46 39.14 30.99
CA TRP A 144 -23.63 39.05 29.80
C TRP A 144 -22.91 37.68 29.70
N GLN A 145 -22.27 37.21 30.79
CA GLN A 145 -21.65 35.90 30.83
C GLN A 145 -22.65 34.76 30.50
N SER A 146 -23.86 34.88 31.03
CA SER A 146 -24.94 33.90 30.72
C SER A 146 -25.35 33.95 29.26
N ALA A 147 -25.37 35.15 28.64
CA ALA A 147 -25.66 35.30 27.22
C ALA A 147 -24.53 34.74 26.33
N GLN A 148 -23.27 34.90 26.75
CA GLN A 148 -22.14 34.25 26.07
C GLN A 148 -22.27 32.71 26.05
N GLN A 149 -22.62 32.14 27.22
CA GLN A 149 -22.87 30.70 27.32
C GLN A 149 -24.04 30.27 26.41
N GLU A 150 -25.11 31.07 26.35
CA GLU A 150 -26.25 30.81 25.47
C GLU A 150 -25.84 30.80 24.01
N VAL A 151 -24.99 31.73 23.55
CA VAL A 151 -24.44 31.72 22.18
C VAL A 151 -23.69 30.42 21.89
N PHE A 152 -22.83 30.01 22.81
CA PHE A 152 -22.09 28.75 22.67
C PHE A 152 -23.02 27.54 22.56
N ASP A 153 -23.99 27.44 23.45
CA ASP A 153 -24.94 26.31 23.47
C ASP A 153 -25.79 26.27 22.17
N ARG A 154 -26.28 27.42 21.68
CA ARG A 154 -27.02 27.53 20.43
C ARG A 154 -26.19 27.16 19.23
N GLN A 155 -24.93 27.57 19.16
CA GLN A 155 -24.00 27.18 18.11
C GLN A 155 -23.74 25.67 18.15
N PHE A 156 -23.52 25.12 19.35
CA PHE A 156 -23.32 23.69 19.54
C PHE A 156 -24.53 22.85 19.03
N ASP A 157 -25.73 23.27 19.43
CA ASP A 157 -26.97 22.61 18.99
C ASP A 157 -27.18 22.70 17.46
N ALA A 158 -26.88 23.88 16.88
CA ALA A 158 -27.03 24.10 15.44
C ALA A 158 -26.08 23.22 14.62
N VAL A 159 -24.86 22.95 15.09
CA VAL A 159 -23.87 22.13 14.37
C VAL A 159 -23.94 20.64 14.68
N LYS A 160 -24.58 20.23 15.75
CA LYS A 160 -24.66 18.85 16.21
C LYS A 160 -25.16 17.87 15.13
N PRO A 161 -26.25 18.14 14.36
CA PRO A 161 -26.73 17.25 13.31
C PRO A 161 -25.68 17.02 12.22
N PHE A 162 -24.87 18.02 11.88
CA PHE A 162 -23.83 17.93 10.86
C PHE A 162 -22.65 17.11 11.35
N LYS A 163 -22.25 17.25 12.62
CA LYS A 163 -21.24 16.38 13.23
C LYS A 163 -21.66 14.91 13.20
N GLU A 164 -22.89 14.62 13.56
CA GLU A 164 -23.46 13.27 13.51
C GLU A 164 -23.49 12.73 12.06
N ARG A 165 -23.89 13.56 11.09
CA ARG A 165 -23.87 13.20 9.66
C ARG A 165 -22.46 12.88 9.18
N ARG A 166 -21.45 13.68 9.56
CA ARG A 166 -20.03 13.41 9.22
C ARG A 166 -19.58 12.07 9.79
N MET A 167 -19.91 11.77 11.05
CA MET A 167 -19.55 10.49 11.68
C MET A 167 -20.18 9.31 10.92
N ARG A 168 -21.46 9.42 10.55
CA ARG A 168 -22.12 8.38 9.71
C ARG A 168 -21.47 8.22 8.36
N LEU A 169 -21.09 9.32 7.67
CA LEU A 169 -20.40 9.27 6.38
C LEU A 169 -19.04 8.58 6.49
N VAL A 170 -18.26 8.87 7.54
CA VAL A 170 -16.97 8.19 7.81
C VAL A 170 -17.19 6.70 8.00
N GLN A 171 -18.18 6.30 8.80
CA GLN A 171 -18.46 4.90 9.07
C GLN A 171 -18.88 4.16 7.77
N GLN A 172 -19.79 4.73 7.00
CA GLN A 172 -20.25 4.15 5.74
C GLN A 172 -19.11 4.01 4.73
N LEU A 173 -18.23 5.03 4.64
CA LEU A 173 -17.06 4.97 3.78
C LEU A 173 -16.12 3.83 4.20
N ASN A 174 -15.81 3.73 5.49
CA ASN A 174 -14.90 2.70 6.01
C ASN A 174 -15.44 1.29 5.78
N ASP A 175 -16.73 1.08 5.99
CA ASP A 175 -17.39 -0.20 5.77
C ASP A 175 -17.32 -0.61 4.30
N GLU A 176 -17.64 0.31 3.38
CA GLU A 176 -17.59 0.02 1.94
C GLU A 176 -16.14 -0.11 1.41
N LEU A 177 -15.20 0.72 1.88
CA LEU A 177 -13.79 0.57 1.54
C LEU A 177 -13.24 -0.79 1.99
N SER A 178 -13.59 -1.23 3.20
CA SER A 178 -13.20 -2.54 3.73
C SER A 178 -13.72 -3.68 2.86
N LYS A 179 -14.97 -3.59 2.40
CA LYS A 179 -15.59 -4.57 1.50
C LYS A 179 -14.87 -4.63 0.14
N GLN A 180 -14.60 -3.46 -0.48
CA GLN A 180 -13.90 -3.40 -1.76
C GLN A 180 -12.45 -3.84 -1.64
N ALA A 181 -11.77 -3.50 -0.55
CA ALA A 181 -10.42 -3.97 -0.25
C ALA A 181 -10.38 -5.51 -0.10
N SER A 182 -11.38 -6.10 0.53
CA SER A 182 -11.49 -7.56 0.65
C SER A 182 -11.72 -8.22 -0.71
N ALA A 183 -12.58 -7.64 -1.56
CA ALA A 183 -12.82 -8.14 -2.92
C ALA A 183 -11.55 -8.08 -3.78
N LYS A 184 -10.79 -6.99 -3.69
CA LYS A 184 -9.50 -6.85 -4.37
C LYS A 184 -8.50 -7.91 -3.90
N ARG A 185 -8.34 -8.10 -2.58
CA ARG A 185 -7.46 -9.12 -2.00
C ARG A 185 -7.82 -10.53 -2.47
N GLU A 186 -9.10 -10.86 -2.46
CA GLU A 186 -9.57 -12.18 -2.88
C GLU A 186 -9.28 -12.41 -4.37
N ALA A 187 -9.47 -11.42 -5.23
CA ALA A 187 -9.14 -11.52 -6.65
C ALA A 187 -7.64 -11.76 -6.87
N VAL A 188 -6.76 -11.09 -6.12
CA VAL A 188 -5.30 -11.31 -6.21
C VAL A 188 -4.93 -12.71 -5.71
N LYS A 189 -5.51 -13.14 -4.59
CA LYS A 189 -5.28 -14.49 -4.05
C LYS A 189 -5.70 -15.58 -5.04
N GLN A 190 -6.87 -15.44 -5.65
CA GLN A 190 -7.34 -16.36 -6.68
C GLN A 190 -6.45 -16.33 -7.91
N THR A 191 -5.88 -15.18 -8.28
CA THR A 191 -4.89 -15.07 -9.37
C THR A 191 -3.64 -15.88 -9.06
N ALA A 192 -3.12 -15.83 -7.83
CA ALA A 192 -2.00 -16.64 -7.39
C ALA A 192 -2.32 -18.15 -7.43
N GLU A 193 -3.53 -18.56 -7.06
CA GLU A 193 -3.96 -19.95 -7.15
C GLU A 193 -4.07 -20.44 -8.62
N GLU A 194 -4.52 -19.60 -9.55
CA GLU A 194 -4.52 -19.94 -10.99
C GLU A 194 -3.09 -20.06 -11.52
N ALA A 195 -2.16 -19.18 -11.12
CA ALA A 195 -0.73 -19.33 -11.49
C ALA A 195 -0.15 -20.64 -10.95
N LYS A 196 -0.39 -20.97 -9.69
CA LYS A 196 0.02 -22.23 -9.06
C LYS A 196 -0.55 -23.44 -9.80
N LYS A 197 -1.83 -23.40 -10.17
CA LYS A 197 -2.48 -24.45 -10.94
C LYS A 197 -1.83 -24.65 -12.31
N LEU A 198 -1.54 -23.54 -13.02
CA LEU A 198 -0.82 -23.61 -14.30
C LEU A 198 0.57 -24.24 -14.11
N PHE A 199 1.36 -23.75 -13.15
CA PHE A 199 2.72 -24.24 -12.93
C PHE A 199 2.74 -25.71 -12.51
N SER A 200 1.76 -26.15 -11.69
CA SER A 200 1.62 -27.56 -11.28
C SER A 200 1.26 -28.50 -12.43
N SER A 201 0.70 -27.97 -13.51
CA SER A 201 0.36 -28.79 -14.68
C SER A 201 1.58 -29.35 -15.42
N PHE A 202 2.74 -28.73 -15.23
CA PHE A 202 3.98 -29.14 -15.88
C PHE A 202 5.19 -29.28 -14.95
N ASN A 203 5.13 -28.75 -13.72
CA ASN A 203 6.16 -28.89 -12.70
C ASN A 203 5.64 -29.62 -11.45
N THR A 204 6.54 -30.25 -10.71
CA THR A 204 6.26 -30.63 -9.34
C THR A 204 6.57 -29.40 -8.45
N LEU A 205 5.53 -28.78 -7.91
CA LEU A 205 5.69 -27.64 -7.04
C LEU A 205 6.03 -28.07 -5.61
N THR A 206 6.51 -27.11 -4.80
CA THR A 206 6.82 -27.31 -3.38
C THR A 206 5.59 -27.89 -2.66
N PRO A 207 5.68 -29.12 -2.14
CA PRO A 207 4.54 -29.78 -1.53
C PRO A 207 4.31 -29.32 -0.11
N GLY A 208 3.07 -29.41 0.34
CA GLY A 208 2.66 -29.15 1.72
C GLY A 208 1.81 -27.89 1.85
N THR A 209 1.22 -27.77 3.03
CA THR A 209 0.50 -26.54 3.45
C THR A 209 1.48 -25.42 3.77
N ALA A 210 1.00 -24.17 3.80
CA ALA A 210 1.82 -23.04 4.22
C ALA A 210 2.42 -23.25 5.61
N ASP A 211 1.69 -23.89 6.53
CA ASP A 211 2.17 -24.22 7.88
C ASP A 211 3.32 -25.25 7.86
N GLU A 212 3.20 -26.30 7.06
CA GLU A 212 4.24 -27.33 6.94
C GLU A 212 5.51 -26.77 6.30
N ILE A 213 5.36 -25.96 5.24
CA ILE A 213 6.50 -25.32 4.57
C ILE A 213 7.15 -24.29 5.52
N ALA A 214 6.36 -23.47 6.22
CA ALA A 214 6.86 -22.46 7.16
C ALA A 214 7.74 -23.09 8.26
N ARG A 215 7.42 -24.29 8.74
CA ARG A 215 8.23 -25.02 9.73
C ARG A 215 9.59 -25.49 9.19
N LYS A 216 9.72 -25.68 7.89
CA LYS A 216 11.00 -26.03 7.24
C LYS A 216 11.90 -24.81 7.03
N ILE A 217 11.32 -23.59 7.01
CA ILE A 217 12.09 -22.36 6.82
C ILE A 217 12.87 -22.05 8.11
N ARG A 218 14.20 -22.04 8.01
CA ARG A 218 15.11 -21.69 9.10
C ARG A 218 15.13 -20.17 9.34
N GLY A 219 15.77 -19.76 10.43
CA GLY A 219 15.93 -18.35 10.78
C GLY A 219 14.95 -17.86 11.86
N ASN A 220 15.10 -16.61 12.27
CA ASN A 220 14.42 -16.00 13.41
C ASN A 220 13.16 -15.18 13.06
N ALA A 221 12.70 -15.25 11.82
CA ALA A 221 11.44 -14.63 11.43
C ALA A 221 10.25 -15.24 12.21
N THR A 222 9.19 -14.45 12.41
CA THR A 222 7.96 -14.95 13.02
C THR A 222 7.30 -16.02 12.16
N ILE A 223 6.48 -16.86 12.76
CA ILE A 223 5.74 -17.89 12.02
C ILE A 223 4.84 -17.26 10.96
N GLU A 224 4.25 -16.10 11.23
CA GLU A 224 3.42 -15.39 10.24
C GLU A 224 4.23 -14.93 9.03
N THR A 225 5.43 -14.38 9.25
CA THR A 225 6.35 -14.02 8.15
C THR A 225 6.78 -15.25 7.36
N LYS A 226 7.06 -16.36 8.06
CA LYS A 226 7.40 -17.65 7.42
C LYS A 226 6.24 -18.21 6.60
N LYS A 227 4.99 -18.03 7.03
CA LYS A 227 3.79 -18.43 6.25
C LYS A 227 3.65 -17.62 4.96
N GLN A 228 3.95 -16.32 4.99
CA GLN A 228 3.95 -15.48 3.77
C GLN A 228 5.00 -15.98 2.76
N MET A 229 6.21 -16.30 3.25
CA MET A 229 7.25 -16.91 2.44
C MET A 229 6.82 -18.28 1.89
N ALA A 230 6.20 -19.11 2.72
CA ALA A 230 5.70 -20.42 2.33
C ALA A 230 4.65 -20.33 1.22
N ALA A 231 3.74 -19.35 1.28
CA ALA A 231 2.76 -19.11 0.22
C ALA A 231 3.43 -18.78 -1.11
N ALA A 232 4.47 -17.94 -1.11
CA ALA A 232 5.26 -17.66 -2.30
C ALA A 232 5.97 -18.93 -2.82
N MET A 233 6.61 -19.70 -1.94
CA MET A 233 7.34 -20.93 -2.30
C MET A 233 6.45 -22.01 -2.92
N GLN A 234 5.17 -22.05 -2.59
CA GLN A 234 4.21 -22.96 -3.21
C GLN A 234 4.05 -22.78 -4.73
N CYS A 235 4.47 -21.65 -5.28
CA CYS A 235 4.46 -21.36 -6.70
C CYS A 235 5.79 -21.72 -7.39
N TYR A 236 6.79 -22.19 -6.64
CA TYR A 236 8.10 -22.57 -7.16
C TYR A 236 8.23 -24.09 -7.34
N PRO A 237 8.98 -24.56 -8.35
CA PRO A 237 9.35 -25.95 -8.47
C PRO A 237 10.02 -26.48 -7.20
N GLN A 238 9.66 -27.70 -6.80
CA GLN A 238 10.23 -28.34 -5.61
C GLN A 238 11.77 -28.45 -5.70
N ALA A 239 12.31 -28.72 -6.87
CA ALA A 239 13.75 -28.80 -7.08
C ALA A 239 14.47 -27.49 -6.70
N MET A 240 13.82 -26.33 -6.91
CA MET A 240 14.36 -25.03 -6.49
C MET A 240 14.30 -24.86 -4.99
N THR A 241 13.15 -25.12 -4.37
CA THR A 241 12.93 -24.89 -2.93
C THR A 241 13.64 -25.89 -2.05
N ASP A 242 13.86 -27.13 -2.48
CA ASP A 242 14.63 -28.10 -1.72
C ASP A 242 16.07 -27.61 -1.50
N LYS A 243 16.67 -26.97 -2.51
CA LYS A 243 17.99 -26.34 -2.37
C LYS A 243 17.97 -25.14 -1.45
N PHE A 244 16.90 -24.32 -1.53
CA PHE A 244 16.71 -23.16 -0.66
C PHE A 244 16.67 -23.54 0.83
N PHE A 245 15.93 -24.57 1.22
CA PHE A 245 15.79 -24.96 2.62
C PHE A 245 17.13 -25.34 3.30
N GLY A 246 18.10 -25.85 2.51
CA GLY A 246 19.44 -26.19 2.99
C GLY A 246 20.35 -24.97 3.16
N GLU A 247 20.18 -23.94 2.35
CA GLU A 247 21.16 -22.86 2.18
C GLU A 247 20.71 -21.51 2.76
N TYR A 248 19.40 -21.26 2.83
CA TYR A 248 18.87 -19.95 3.21
C TYR A 248 18.14 -19.95 4.55
N GLU A 249 18.18 -18.78 5.20
CA GLU A 249 17.45 -18.47 6.43
C GLU A 249 16.59 -17.22 6.25
N LEU A 250 15.43 -17.20 6.91
CA LEU A 250 14.52 -16.05 6.90
C LEU A 250 14.64 -15.25 8.18
N GLY A 251 15.03 -13.99 8.03
CA GLY A 251 15.10 -13.00 9.10
C GLY A 251 14.03 -11.91 8.95
N ARG A 252 14.07 -10.95 9.87
CA ARG A 252 13.22 -9.76 9.89
C ARG A 252 14.04 -8.50 9.69
N THR A 253 13.46 -7.50 9.07
CA THR A 253 14.02 -6.16 8.97
C THR A 253 12.95 -5.10 9.25
N VAL A 254 13.37 -3.90 9.63
CA VAL A 254 12.51 -2.71 9.73
C VAL A 254 12.65 -1.81 8.49
N LYS A 255 13.57 -2.17 7.59
CA LYS A 255 13.80 -1.52 6.29
C LYS A 255 13.16 -2.36 5.19
N ARG A 256 13.37 -1.97 3.93
CA ARG A 256 12.97 -2.75 2.76
C ARG A 256 13.50 -4.19 2.85
N GLY A 257 12.70 -5.16 2.41
CA GLY A 257 13.12 -6.55 2.28
C GLY A 257 14.32 -6.69 1.34
N TYR A 258 15.13 -7.70 1.53
CA TYR A 258 16.27 -7.99 0.68
C TYR A 258 16.73 -9.46 0.78
N CYS A 259 17.38 -9.92 -0.27
CA CYS A 259 18.15 -11.16 -0.28
C CYS A 259 19.64 -10.84 -0.16
N ASN A 260 20.32 -11.50 0.76
CA ASN A 260 21.77 -11.41 0.91
C ASN A 260 22.40 -12.79 0.65
N SER A 261 22.82 -13.01 -0.57
CA SER A 261 23.40 -14.26 -1.02
C SER A 261 24.72 -14.63 -0.33
N ASN A 262 25.52 -13.63 0.07
CA ASN A 262 26.77 -13.88 0.75
C ASN A 262 26.60 -14.57 2.13
N PHE A 263 25.45 -14.36 2.76
CA PHE A 263 25.12 -14.93 4.07
C PHE A 263 24.01 -15.99 4.01
N GLY A 264 23.47 -16.30 2.83
CA GLY A 264 22.34 -17.21 2.71
C GLY A 264 21.12 -16.71 3.49
N GLU A 265 20.79 -15.43 3.37
CA GLU A 265 19.76 -14.81 4.18
C GLU A 265 18.79 -14.01 3.33
N ILE A 266 17.49 -14.22 3.58
CA ILE A 266 16.43 -13.31 3.16
C ILE A 266 15.89 -12.59 4.40
N ARG A 267 15.68 -11.28 4.31
CA ARG A 267 14.97 -10.50 5.31
C ARG A 267 13.73 -9.87 4.72
N LEU A 268 12.61 -10.13 5.34
CA LEU A 268 11.33 -9.52 5.01
C LEU A 268 10.96 -8.48 6.07
N SER A 269 10.52 -7.33 5.61
CA SER A 269 10.04 -6.27 6.49
C SER A 269 8.55 -6.46 6.81
N ALA A 270 8.19 -6.39 8.08
CA ALA A 270 6.79 -6.30 8.48
C ALA A 270 6.11 -5.03 7.94
N ASN A 271 6.90 -4.05 7.49
CA ASN A 271 6.47 -2.77 6.92
C ASN A 271 6.59 -2.72 5.40
N ASP A 272 6.89 -3.84 4.73
CA ASP A 272 6.79 -3.94 3.27
C ASP A 272 5.30 -3.90 2.86
N TYR A 273 4.72 -2.74 3.09
CA TYR A 273 3.42 -2.42 2.56
C TYR A 273 3.55 -2.21 1.06
N ASP A 274 2.64 -2.79 0.32
CA ASP A 274 2.40 -2.33 -1.02
C ASP A 274 2.13 -0.81 -0.93
N SER A 275 3.01 -0.03 -1.53
CA SER A 275 2.84 1.43 -1.66
C SER A 275 1.70 1.79 -2.62
N SER A 276 0.93 0.80 -3.11
CA SER A 276 -0.31 1.06 -3.79
C SER A 276 -1.18 1.89 -2.84
N LYS A 277 -1.58 3.07 -3.29
CA LYS A 277 -2.36 4.08 -2.55
C LYS A 277 -3.67 3.56 -1.96
N ASP A 278 -3.94 2.29 -2.09
CA ASP A 278 -5.21 1.63 -1.75
C ASP A 278 -5.21 0.97 -0.37
N GLY A 279 -4.08 0.99 0.34
CA GLY A 279 -3.98 0.43 1.70
C GLY A 279 -4.12 -1.10 1.78
N ILE A 280 -3.98 -1.82 0.65
CA ILE A 280 -4.03 -3.28 0.59
C ILE A 280 -2.62 -3.82 0.71
N ASN A 281 -2.37 -4.46 1.84
CA ASN A 281 -1.08 -5.09 2.08
C ASN A 281 -1.01 -6.45 1.40
N LEU A 282 -0.52 -6.47 0.15
CA LEU A 282 -0.03 -7.66 -0.53
C LEU A 282 1.49 -7.77 -0.41
N GLY A 283 2.10 -6.79 0.26
CA GLY A 283 3.51 -6.52 0.21
C GLY A 283 4.39 -7.70 0.62
N LEU A 284 4.06 -8.38 1.72
CA LEU A 284 4.90 -9.48 2.21
C LEU A 284 4.94 -10.68 1.27
N GLU A 285 3.81 -11.11 0.71
CA GLU A 285 3.78 -12.23 -0.25
C GLU A 285 4.51 -11.86 -1.54
N ARG A 286 4.32 -10.65 -2.03
CA ARG A 286 5.01 -10.14 -3.23
C ARG A 286 6.50 -10.04 -3.00
N THR A 287 6.92 -9.41 -1.91
CA THR A 287 8.34 -9.30 -1.53
C THR A 287 8.94 -10.68 -1.30
N ALA A 288 8.23 -11.60 -0.65
CA ALA A 288 8.68 -12.97 -0.46
C ALA A 288 8.92 -13.68 -1.81
N SER A 289 8.01 -13.51 -2.77
CA SER A 289 8.16 -14.06 -4.13
C SER A 289 9.39 -13.49 -4.85
N HIS A 290 9.58 -12.17 -4.74
CA HIS A 290 10.69 -11.44 -5.32
C HIS A 290 12.04 -11.90 -4.75
N GLU A 291 12.19 -11.88 -3.43
CA GLU A 291 13.45 -12.25 -2.76
C GLU A 291 13.76 -13.75 -2.89
N THR A 292 12.72 -14.60 -2.98
CA THR A 292 12.92 -16.02 -3.30
C THR A 292 13.56 -16.19 -4.68
N ALA A 293 13.15 -15.42 -5.68
CA ALA A 293 13.74 -15.51 -7.01
C ALA A 293 15.23 -15.12 -7.01
N HIS A 294 15.63 -14.09 -6.24
CA HIS A 294 17.05 -13.76 -6.07
C HIS A 294 17.85 -14.89 -5.42
N ALA A 295 17.27 -15.58 -4.43
CA ALA A 295 17.91 -16.75 -3.86
C ALA A 295 18.07 -17.87 -4.90
N MET A 296 17.05 -18.08 -5.77
CA MET A 296 17.13 -19.07 -6.86
C MET A 296 18.19 -18.70 -7.90
N GLU A 297 18.32 -17.43 -8.25
CA GLU A 297 19.39 -16.94 -9.15
C GLU A 297 20.79 -17.31 -8.62
N GLU A 298 21.01 -17.22 -7.30
CA GLU A 298 22.28 -17.63 -6.69
C GLU A 298 22.47 -19.14 -6.58
N LEU A 299 21.42 -19.86 -6.24
CA LEU A 299 21.45 -21.31 -6.09
C LEU A 299 21.60 -22.06 -7.42
N PHE A 300 21.18 -21.45 -8.53
CA PHE A 300 21.15 -22.03 -9.85
C PHE A 300 21.92 -21.15 -10.86
N PRO A 301 23.24 -21.35 -11.00
CA PRO A 301 24.07 -20.54 -11.92
C PRO A 301 23.56 -20.52 -13.37
N LYS A 302 22.98 -21.64 -13.86
CA LYS A 302 22.42 -21.68 -15.21
C LYS A 302 21.23 -20.73 -15.37
N LEU A 303 20.41 -20.53 -14.32
CA LEU A 303 19.33 -19.54 -14.33
C LEU A 303 19.92 -18.13 -14.51
N ARG A 304 20.93 -17.78 -13.72
CA ARG A 304 21.61 -16.49 -13.86
C ARG A 304 22.24 -16.29 -15.22
N ASP A 305 22.88 -17.31 -15.79
CA ASP A 305 23.45 -17.24 -17.14
C ASP A 305 22.37 -16.96 -18.19
N MET A 306 21.17 -17.54 -18.04
CA MET A 306 20.06 -17.25 -18.93
C MET A 306 19.49 -15.84 -18.74
N GLU A 307 19.38 -15.35 -17.51
CA GLU A 307 18.99 -13.96 -17.25
C GLU A 307 19.98 -12.99 -17.84
N GLU A 308 21.28 -13.25 -17.70
CA GLU A 308 22.33 -12.44 -18.32
C GLU A 308 22.22 -12.40 -19.86
N ALA A 309 22.01 -13.55 -20.46
CA ALA A 309 21.85 -13.64 -21.92
C ALA A 309 20.60 -12.87 -22.39
N TYR A 310 19.49 -13.05 -21.69
CA TYR A 310 18.25 -12.35 -21.99
C TYR A 310 18.36 -10.84 -21.76
N TYR A 311 18.98 -10.43 -20.65
CA TYR A 311 19.23 -9.03 -20.35
C TYR A 311 20.07 -8.35 -21.45
N LYS A 312 21.16 -8.99 -21.88
CA LYS A 312 22.02 -8.49 -22.96
C LYS A 312 21.27 -8.39 -24.29
N GLU A 313 20.45 -9.38 -24.61
CA GLU A 313 19.61 -9.39 -25.83
C GLU A 313 18.63 -8.19 -25.81
N ARG A 314 17.94 -7.97 -24.70
CA ARG A 314 16.91 -6.95 -24.56
C ARG A 314 17.51 -5.53 -24.51
N THR A 315 18.63 -5.34 -23.84
CA THR A 315 19.20 -4.03 -23.58
C THR A 315 20.35 -3.66 -24.53
N GLN A 316 20.48 -4.37 -25.63
CA GLN A 316 21.56 -4.14 -26.60
C GLN A 316 21.48 -2.71 -27.18
N GLY A 317 22.56 -1.95 -27.02
CA GLY A 317 22.64 -0.58 -27.51
C GLY A 317 21.97 0.48 -26.61
N GLU A 318 21.33 0.07 -25.51
CA GLU A 318 20.72 1.01 -24.58
C GLU A 318 21.73 1.66 -23.62
N LYS A 319 21.45 2.91 -23.28
CA LYS A 319 22.20 3.64 -22.25
C LYS A 319 21.49 3.53 -20.91
N SER A 320 22.27 3.41 -19.84
CA SER A 320 21.75 3.45 -18.48
C SER A 320 21.12 4.82 -18.16
N VAL A 321 19.94 4.79 -17.54
CA VAL A 321 19.15 5.94 -17.11
C VAL A 321 18.85 5.81 -15.62
N ARG A 322 18.81 6.91 -14.88
CA ARG A 322 18.47 6.88 -13.45
C ARG A 322 17.04 6.42 -13.24
N LEU A 323 16.84 5.45 -12.34
CA LEU A 323 15.52 4.96 -11.95
C LEU A 323 14.63 6.07 -11.39
N SER A 324 15.18 6.99 -10.61
CA SER A 324 14.46 8.16 -10.07
C SER A 324 13.86 9.09 -11.14
N LYS A 325 14.40 9.09 -12.36
CA LYS A 325 13.82 9.84 -13.50
C LYS A 325 12.60 9.15 -14.09
N LEU A 326 12.62 7.82 -14.15
CA LEU A 326 11.54 7.02 -14.76
C LEU A 326 10.43 6.73 -13.76
N LEU A 327 10.78 6.64 -12.49
CA LEU A 327 9.86 6.34 -11.38
C LEU A 327 9.98 7.45 -10.32
N PRO A 328 9.48 8.67 -10.60
CA PRO A 328 9.56 9.78 -9.67
C PRO A 328 8.75 9.48 -8.39
N GLY A 329 9.33 9.83 -7.24
CA GLY A 329 8.70 9.59 -5.93
C GLY A 329 8.89 8.18 -5.36
N SER A 330 9.60 7.29 -6.05
CA SER A 330 9.86 5.91 -5.62
C SER A 330 10.95 5.75 -4.55
N GLY A 331 11.68 6.83 -4.22
CA GLY A 331 12.76 6.81 -3.23
C GLY A 331 14.09 6.18 -3.71
N TYR A 332 14.23 5.90 -5.00
CA TYR A 332 15.48 5.37 -5.56
C TYR A 332 16.63 6.38 -5.46
N GLY A 333 17.82 5.87 -5.11
CA GLY A 333 19.06 6.64 -5.00
C GLY A 333 19.55 7.20 -6.35
N ARG A 334 20.51 8.15 -6.27
CA ARG A 334 21.09 8.75 -7.48
C ARG A 334 21.92 7.77 -8.31
N ASP A 335 22.43 6.73 -7.66
CA ASP A 335 23.32 5.72 -8.26
C ASP A 335 22.53 4.53 -8.83
N GLU A 336 21.25 4.43 -8.54
CA GLU A 336 20.39 3.38 -9.07
C GLU A 336 19.99 3.70 -10.51
N VAL A 337 20.54 2.92 -11.43
CA VAL A 337 20.34 3.08 -12.87
C VAL A 337 19.69 1.84 -13.48
N THR A 338 19.06 2.01 -14.62
CA THR A 338 18.41 0.95 -15.38
C THR A 338 18.66 1.14 -16.86
N ARG A 339 18.62 0.06 -17.61
CA ARG A 339 18.44 0.04 -19.06
C ARG A 339 17.00 -0.35 -19.33
N PRO A 340 16.08 0.64 -19.50
CA PRO A 340 14.66 0.41 -19.38
C PRO A 340 14.05 -0.43 -20.50
N ASP A 341 14.64 -0.46 -21.69
CA ASP A 341 14.08 -1.10 -22.87
C ASP A 341 12.54 -0.85 -22.93
N HIS A 342 11.79 -1.87 -23.35
CA HIS A 342 10.31 -1.90 -23.24
C HIS A 342 9.86 -2.90 -22.16
N PHE A 343 10.62 -3.05 -21.09
CA PHE A 343 10.21 -3.85 -19.93
C PHE A 343 8.91 -3.31 -19.32
N PHE A 344 8.07 -4.20 -18.84
CA PHE A 344 6.80 -3.83 -18.21
C PHE A 344 6.96 -2.88 -17.01
N ASN A 345 8.14 -2.92 -16.39
CA ASN A 345 8.55 -1.99 -15.33
C ASN A 345 10.03 -1.64 -15.54
N PRO A 346 10.40 -0.36 -15.48
CA PRO A 346 11.81 0.06 -15.64
C PRO A 346 12.79 -0.60 -14.67
N TYR A 347 12.31 -1.05 -13.50
CA TYR A 347 13.14 -1.73 -12.50
C TYR A 347 13.64 -3.10 -12.98
N VAL A 348 12.92 -3.78 -13.88
CA VAL A 348 13.36 -5.06 -14.48
C VAL A 348 14.73 -4.93 -15.17
N GLY A 349 14.99 -3.77 -15.79
CA GLY A 349 16.26 -3.47 -16.46
C GLY A 349 17.34 -2.89 -15.54
N LYS A 350 17.20 -2.96 -14.22
CA LYS A 350 18.17 -2.43 -13.25
C LYS A 350 19.58 -2.94 -13.55
N ASP A 351 20.52 -2.02 -13.62
CA ASP A 351 21.92 -2.28 -13.97
C ASP A 351 22.79 -2.19 -12.72
N TYR A 352 23.23 -3.33 -12.24
CA TYR A 352 24.08 -3.47 -11.05
C TYR A 352 25.59 -3.34 -11.35
N SER A 353 25.99 -3.09 -12.60
CA SER A 353 27.40 -2.99 -12.98
C SER A 353 28.13 -1.83 -12.29
N HIS A 354 27.40 -0.89 -11.69
CA HIS A 354 27.92 0.26 -10.96
C HIS A 354 28.06 0.03 -9.45
N ASP A 355 27.56 -1.09 -8.91
CA ASP A 355 27.50 -1.35 -7.47
C ASP A 355 28.82 -1.87 -6.85
N GLY A 356 29.91 -1.84 -7.59
CA GLY A 356 31.27 -2.17 -7.11
C GLY A 356 32.02 -3.16 -7.99
N LYS A 357 33.35 -3.08 -7.96
CA LYS A 357 34.26 -3.79 -8.90
C LYS A 357 34.26 -5.30 -8.83
N ASN A 358 33.58 -5.92 -7.83
CA ASN A 358 33.58 -7.37 -7.62
C ASN A 358 32.17 -7.95 -7.38
N ALA A 359 31.12 -7.17 -7.62
CA ALA A 359 29.77 -7.68 -7.48
C ALA A 359 29.46 -8.68 -8.61
N LYS A 360 28.99 -9.86 -8.25
CA LYS A 360 28.38 -10.78 -9.24
C LYS A 360 27.20 -10.06 -9.90
N PRO A 361 26.98 -10.24 -11.21
CA PRO A 361 25.82 -9.67 -11.85
C PRO A 361 24.54 -10.21 -11.20
N HIS A 362 23.67 -9.32 -10.79
CA HIS A 362 22.31 -9.61 -10.34
C HIS A 362 21.33 -9.07 -11.36
N PHE A 363 20.17 -9.70 -11.46
CA PHE A 363 19.13 -9.29 -12.39
C PHE A 363 17.79 -9.19 -11.66
N GLU A 364 16.91 -8.37 -12.18
CA GLU A 364 15.56 -8.19 -11.68
C GLU A 364 14.52 -8.87 -12.58
N ILE A 365 14.96 -9.70 -13.52
CA ILE A 365 14.08 -10.34 -14.51
C ILE A 365 13.24 -11.42 -13.85
N MET A 366 13.87 -12.40 -13.19
CA MET A 366 13.15 -13.47 -12.50
C MET A 366 12.43 -12.94 -11.26
N SER A 367 13.04 -12.04 -10.48
CA SER A 367 12.45 -11.51 -9.25
C SER A 367 11.17 -10.75 -9.54
N MET A 368 11.23 -9.75 -10.42
CA MET A 368 10.05 -9.02 -10.88
C MET A 368 9.09 -9.91 -11.67
N GLY A 369 9.64 -10.81 -12.49
CA GLY A 369 8.85 -11.70 -13.29
C GLY A 369 7.98 -12.64 -12.46
N MET A 370 8.52 -13.32 -11.46
CA MET A 370 7.77 -14.22 -10.59
C MET A 370 6.78 -13.43 -9.70
N GLU A 371 7.20 -12.32 -9.14
CA GLU A 371 6.33 -11.45 -8.35
C GLU A 371 5.05 -11.10 -9.11
N TYR A 372 5.21 -10.56 -10.33
CA TYR A 372 4.07 -10.12 -11.13
C TYR A 372 3.30 -11.26 -11.77
N MET A 373 3.95 -12.35 -12.19
CA MET A 373 3.28 -13.50 -12.77
C MET A 373 2.30 -14.18 -11.81
N ILE A 374 2.62 -14.12 -10.51
CA ILE A 374 1.78 -14.68 -9.46
C ILE A 374 0.64 -13.71 -9.09
N HIS A 375 0.91 -12.40 -9.01
CA HIS A 375 -0.01 -11.44 -8.39
C HIS A 375 -0.69 -10.47 -9.37
N GLU A 376 -0.01 -10.04 -10.43
CA GLU A 376 -0.48 -9.04 -11.40
C GLU A 376 -0.07 -9.37 -12.84
N PRO A 377 -0.45 -10.54 -13.38
CA PRO A 377 0.06 -11.03 -14.66
C PRO A 377 -0.33 -10.17 -15.87
N GLU A 378 -1.32 -9.29 -15.75
CA GLU A 378 -1.73 -8.39 -16.83
C GLU A 378 -0.67 -7.33 -17.18
N VAL A 379 0.33 -7.10 -16.33
CA VAL A 379 1.42 -6.19 -16.68
C VAL A 379 2.20 -6.66 -17.90
N PHE A 380 2.20 -7.98 -18.11
CA PHE A 380 2.85 -8.61 -19.26
C PHE A 380 2.12 -8.43 -20.59
N ASP A 381 0.91 -7.83 -20.60
CA ASP A 381 0.26 -7.40 -21.84
C ASP A 381 1.14 -6.37 -22.59
N LYS A 382 1.97 -5.62 -21.84
CA LYS A 382 2.93 -4.66 -22.37
C LYS A 382 4.30 -5.25 -22.69
N ASP A 383 4.62 -6.41 -22.14
CA ASP A 383 5.91 -7.08 -22.27
C ASP A 383 5.75 -8.60 -22.29
N PRO A 384 5.13 -9.16 -23.34
CA PRO A 384 4.90 -10.60 -23.43
C PRO A 384 6.22 -11.39 -23.52
N ASP A 385 7.30 -10.79 -23.96
CA ASP A 385 8.59 -11.46 -24.08
C ASP A 385 9.20 -11.77 -22.70
N THR A 386 9.15 -10.83 -21.73
CA THR A 386 9.57 -11.11 -20.35
C THR A 386 8.70 -12.21 -19.72
N ARG A 387 7.38 -12.19 -19.96
CA ARG A 387 6.51 -13.29 -19.53
C ARG A 387 6.95 -14.63 -20.10
N ASN A 388 7.24 -14.66 -21.40
CA ASN A 388 7.66 -15.88 -22.09
C ASN A 388 9.01 -16.39 -21.56
N PHE A 389 9.91 -15.48 -21.20
CA PHE A 389 11.17 -15.84 -20.54
C PHE A 389 10.90 -16.58 -19.22
N ILE A 390 10.11 -16.00 -18.31
CA ILE A 390 9.80 -16.59 -17.01
C ILE A 390 9.11 -17.95 -17.17
N LEU A 391 8.05 -17.99 -17.97
CA LEU A 391 7.29 -19.21 -18.24
C LEU A 391 8.15 -20.29 -18.88
N GLY A 392 9.01 -19.88 -19.81
CA GLY A 392 9.97 -20.76 -20.48
C GLY A 392 11.01 -21.35 -19.52
N VAL A 393 11.55 -20.58 -18.61
CA VAL A 393 12.47 -21.06 -17.55
C VAL A 393 11.79 -22.15 -16.74
N LEU A 394 10.57 -21.88 -16.26
CA LEU A 394 9.81 -22.86 -15.47
C LEU A 394 9.45 -24.11 -16.27
N ALA A 395 9.06 -23.96 -17.54
CA ALA A 395 8.63 -25.05 -18.40
C ALA A 395 9.78 -25.94 -18.92
N THR A 396 10.98 -25.37 -19.11
CA THR A 396 12.15 -26.10 -19.57
C THR A 396 12.95 -26.76 -18.46
N GLY A 397 12.75 -26.35 -17.19
CA GLY A 397 13.65 -26.70 -16.10
C GLY A 397 15.05 -26.13 -16.33
N GLY A 398 15.16 -25.00 -17.04
CA GLY A 398 16.44 -24.40 -17.44
C GLY A 398 17.33 -23.93 -16.31
N PHE A 399 16.88 -24.10 -15.10
CA PHE A 399 17.63 -23.82 -13.86
C PHE A 399 18.44 -25.04 -13.36
N GLU A 400 18.15 -26.26 -13.81
CA GLU A 400 18.81 -27.52 -13.39
C GLU A 400 20.18 -27.75 -14.05
#